data_405892951812f53c5d3c9edb44b604e6
#
_entry.id   405892951812f53c5d3c9edb44b604e6
#
_cell.length_a   1.000
_cell.length_b   1.000
_cell.length_c   1.000
_cell.angle_alpha   90.00
_cell.angle_beta   90.00
_cell.angle_gamma   90.00
#
_symmetry.space_group_name_H-M   'P 1'
#
loop_
_entity.id
_entity.type
_entity.pdbx_description
1 polymer ?
#
loop_
_entity_poly.entity_id
_entity_poly.type
_entity_poly.pdbx_seq_one_letter_code
_entity_poly.pdbx_strand_id
1 'polypeptide(L)'
;MTKKIVQLFCFLLLIIFQGIAQNVRHKIAILAPLYLDSSFDELNNYRYGSLFPKFLNPGLEFYEGAELALDSLAKEKLQLEAFVFDTRSAKETLTSQLEKLVDDSAELILGYANPEESWTIANAARAKKIPYVNVNLPNDAGITANPWFIMMNSTLETHIERIYKYLQKNYPLTPIILFRKKGRTEDIICSYFEQAAKNTASVPLKITYVELTDSVPVSELTSKLDSNRHTVCIAGSLDEDFGRRLGQQLASISKSYPLTLIGMPTFDNLTRDFTSPQFKGLEIIYSTPFYNSRTDKVSQEITDYFNTRMYARPSDMVMRGYEAAWRFSKLLLEYGKDIVSNVNRKEFDVFRVLDIQPVVNKQTGTTEYYENKKLFFVKWQDGIIKGVD
;
A
#
# COMPACT_ATOMS: atom_id res chain seq x y z
N MET A 1 53.10 44.20 -6.27
CA MET A 1 53.17 42.72 -6.30
C MET A 1 52.25 42.04 -5.26
N THR A 2 52.10 42.54 -4.07
CA THR A 2 51.31 41.94 -2.96
C THR A 2 49.84 41.83 -3.24
N LYS A 3 49.16 42.81 -3.87
CA LYS A 3 47.69 42.69 -4.16
C LYS A 3 47.34 41.54 -5.13
N LYS A 4 48.17 41.27 -6.14
CA LYS A 4 47.94 40.17 -7.10
C LYS A 4 48.16 38.79 -6.47
N ILE A 5 49.10 38.68 -5.52
CA ILE A 5 49.38 37.45 -4.79
C ILE A 5 48.19 37.11 -3.83
N VAL A 6 47.64 38.11 -3.15
CA VAL A 6 46.48 37.96 -2.28
C VAL A 6 45.23 37.57 -3.09
N GLN A 7 45.02 38.19 -4.25
CA GLN A 7 43.90 37.80 -5.14
C GLN A 7 44.03 36.36 -5.67
N LEU A 8 45.26 35.95 -6.04
CA LEU A 8 45.52 34.58 -6.49
C LEU A 8 45.31 33.56 -5.36
N PHE A 9 45.70 33.92 -4.13
CA PHE A 9 45.50 33.08 -2.94
C PHE A 9 44.02 32.95 -2.56
N CYS A 10 43.23 34.02 -2.64
CA CYS A 10 41.77 33.99 -2.45
C CYS A 10 41.09 33.19 -3.55
N PHE A 11 41.54 33.24 -4.79
CA PHE A 11 40.99 32.47 -5.90
C PHE A 11 41.32 30.98 -5.78
N LEU A 12 42.51 30.61 -5.31
CA LEU A 12 42.91 29.26 -5.01
C LEU A 12 42.11 28.69 -3.81
N LEU A 13 41.87 29.48 -2.75
CA LEU A 13 41.01 29.09 -1.62
C LEU A 13 39.56 28.85 -2.07
N LEU A 14 39.02 29.67 -2.96
CA LEU A 14 37.66 29.46 -3.51
C LEU A 14 37.57 28.16 -4.34
N ILE A 15 38.63 27.81 -5.10
CA ILE A 15 38.66 26.54 -5.86
C ILE A 15 38.78 25.31 -4.93
N ILE A 16 39.53 25.43 -3.82
CA ILE A 16 39.65 24.36 -2.82
C ILE A 16 38.33 24.15 -2.09
N PHE A 17 37.55 25.22 -1.81
CA PHE A 17 36.21 25.09 -1.21
C PHE A 17 35.17 24.48 -2.15
N GLN A 18 35.35 24.61 -3.47
CA GLN A 18 34.45 23.93 -4.44
C GLN A 18 34.81 22.43 -4.65
N GLY A 19 36.01 22.00 -4.22
CA GLY A 19 36.47 20.61 -4.37
C GLY A 19 36.09 19.67 -3.23
N ILE A 20 35.52 20.16 -2.13
CA ILE A 20 35.06 19.36 -0.99
C ILE A 20 33.53 19.43 -0.88
N ALA A 21 32.82 19.29 -2.00
CA ALA A 21 31.52 18.69 -1.95
C ALA A 21 31.81 17.20 -1.71
N GLN A 22 31.97 16.81 -0.44
CA GLN A 22 31.89 15.38 -0.06
C GLN A 22 30.62 14.86 -0.71
N ASN A 23 30.77 13.93 -1.65
CA ASN A 23 29.65 13.13 -2.16
C ASN A 23 29.10 12.34 -0.98
N VAL A 24 28.25 12.98 -0.17
CA VAL A 24 27.57 12.33 0.95
C VAL A 24 26.66 11.28 0.32
N ARG A 25 27.00 10.02 0.49
CA ARG A 25 26.10 8.93 0.11
C ARG A 25 25.00 8.86 1.14
N HIS A 26 23.77 9.04 0.70
CA HIS A 26 22.62 8.75 1.54
C HIS A 26 22.44 7.24 1.71
N LYS A 27 22.09 6.83 2.91
CA LYS A 27 22.02 5.43 3.32
C LYS A 27 20.58 5.02 3.59
N ILE A 28 20.13 3.97 2.92
CA ILE A 28 18.79 3.43 3.10
C ILE A 28 18.86 1.97 3.54
N ALA A 29 17.89 1.55 4.36
CA ALA A 29 17.73 0.17 4.75
C ALA A 29 16.46 -0.42 4.13
N ILE A 30 16.56 -1.63 3.58
CA ILE A 30 15.46 -2.42 3.04
C ILE A 30 15.29 -3.64 3.93
N LEU A 31 14.14 -3.74 4.60
CA LEU A 31 13.78 -4.87 5.44
C LEU A 31 12.69 -5.70 4.76
N ALA A 32 12.97 -6.96 4.49
CA ALA A 32 12.04 -7.86 3.81
C ALA A 32 12.16 -9.30 4.34
N PRO A 33 11.07 -10.09 4.34
CA PRO A 33 11.11 -11.51 4.70
C PRO A 33 11.63 -12.35 3.52
N LEU A 34 12.96 -12.39 3.36
CA LEU A 34 13.62 -13.06 2.23
C LEU A 34 13.80 -14.56 2.47
N TYR A 35 13.82 -15.01 3.74
CA TYR A 35 13.98 -16.42 4.11
C TYR A 35 15.26 -17.06 3.56
N LEU A 36 16.36 -16.32 3.47
CA LEU A 36 17.61 -16.81 2.86
C LEU A 36 18.15 -18.06 3.56
N ASP A 37 18.19 -18.05 4.91
CA ASP A 37 18.68 -19.19 5.69
C ASP A 37 17.78 -20.44 5.58
N SER A 38 16.49 -20.26 5.25
CA SER A 38 15.55 -21.35 5.00
C SER A 38 15.62 -21.87 3.57
N SER A 39 16.00 -20.99 2.62
CA SER A 39 16.00 -21.28 1.18
C SER A 39 17.31 -21.90 0.70
N PHE A 40 18.41 -21.61 1.40
CA PHE A 40 19.74 -22.08 1.03
C PHE A 40 20.39 -22.89 2.17
N ASP A 41 21.22 -23.87 1.84
CA ASP A 41 22.03 -24.61 2.80
C ASP A 41 23.36 -23.88 3.06
N GLU A 42 24.21 -24.46 3.91
CA GLU A 42 25.54 -23.91 4.27
C GLU A 42 26.50 -23.82 3.07
N LEU A 43 26.23 -24.55 1.99
CA LEU A 43 26.98 -24.54 0.75
C LEU A 43 26.35 -23.64 -0.31
N ASN A 44 25.35 -22.85 0.06
CA ASN A 44 24.55 -22.00 -0.83
C ASN A 44 23.77 -22.76 -1.91
N ASN A 45 23.44 -24.05 -1.71
CA ASN A 45 22.54 -24.76 -2.60
C ASN A 45 21.09 -24.46 -2.23
N TYR A 46 20.27 -24.24 -3.24
CA TYR A 46 18.85 -24.01 -3.05
C TYR A 46 18.15 -25.30 -2.59
N ARG A 47 17.43 -25.23 -1.46
CA ARG A 47 16.87 -26.41 -0.78
C ARG A 47 15.63 -27.00 -1.44
N TYR A 48 14.90 -26.23 -2.24
CA TYR A 48 13.61 -26.64 -2.79
C TYR A 48 13.70 -27.18 -4.23
N GLY A 49 14.90 -27.38 -4.78
CA GLY A 49 15.11 -27.92 -6.12
C GLY A 49 14.47 -27.06 -7.21
N SER A 50 13.52 -27.63 -7.97
CA SER A 50 12.78 -26.91 -9.01
C SER A 50 11.51 -26.22 -8.49
N LEU A 51 11.15 -26.40 -7.22
CA LEU A 51 9.97 -25.79 -6.62
C LEU A 51 10.29 -24.41 -6.10
N PHE A 52 9.36 -23.47 -6.24
CA PHE A 52 9.45 -22.16 -5.62
C PHE A 52 8.29 -21.97 -4.62
N PRO A 53 8.57 -22.04 -3.30
CA PRO A 53 7.53 -21.92 -2.28
C PRO A 53 6.87 -20.56 -2.29
N LYS A 54 5.53 -20.53 -2.31
CA LYS A 54 4.74 -19.29 -2.41
C LYS A 54 4.98 -18.29 -1.27
N PHE A 55 5.41 -18.76 -0.09
CA PHE A 55 5.67 -17.89 1.05
C PHE A 55 6.89 -16.96 0.84
N LEU A 56 7.78 -17.31 -0.09
CA LEU A 56 8.93 -16.49 -0.46
C LEU A 56 8.53 -15.27 -1.31
N ASN A 57 7.48 -15.41 -2.12
CA ASN A 57 7.12 -14.40 -3.12
C ASN A 57 6.99 -12.98 -2.56
N PRO A 58 6.21 -12.71 -1.50
CA PRO A 58 5.91 -11.31 -1.14
C PRO A 58 7.13 -10.50 -0.76
N GLY A 59 8.05 -11.08 0.02
CA GLY A 59 9.29 -10.41 0.42
C GLY A 59 10.27 -10.26 -0.73
N LEU A 60 10.43 -11.32 -1.54
CA LEU A 60 11.31 -11.31 -2.71
C LEU A 60 10.82 -10.32 -3.77
N GLU A 61 9.54 -10.35 -4.11
CA GLU A 61 8.94 -9.45 -5.10
C GLU A 61 9.05 -7.97 -4.68
N PHE A 62 8.88 -7.68 -3.38
CA PHE A 62 9.15 -6.34 -2.86
C PHE A 62 10.61 -5.94 -3.06
N TYR A 63 11.54 -6.83 -2.70
CA TYR A 63 12.98 -6.58 -2.85
C TYR A 63 13.38 -6.39 -4.33
N GLU A 64 12.93 -7.26 -5.23
CA GLU A 64 13.20 -7.15 -6.67
C GLU A 64 12.72 -5.82 -7.25
N GLY A 65 11.53 -5.36 -6.84
CA GLY A 65 11.03 -4.05 -7.22
C GLY A 65 11.92 -2.91 -6.70
N ALA A 66 12.33 -2.98 -5.45
CA ALA A 66 13.22 -1.99 -4.85
C ALA A 66 14.59 -1.98 -5.53
N GLU A 67 15.17 -3.14 -5.84
CA GLU A 67 16.44 -3.29 -6.54
C GLU A 67 16.41 -2.64 -7.94
N LEU A 68 15.35 -2.88 -8.71
CA LEU A 68 15.17 -2.24 -10.02
C LEU A 68 15.08 -0.70 -9.94
N ALA A 69 14.49 -0.17 -8.87
CA ALA A 69 14.46 1.26 -8.62
C ALA A 69 15.86 1.80 -8.28
N LEU A 70 16.62 1.09 -7.43
CA LEU A 70 17.99 1.45 -7.08
C LEU A 70 18.91 1.43 -8.32
N ASP A 71 18.77 0.43 -9.17
CA ASP A 71 19.49 0.35 -10.45
C ASP A 71 19.17 1.54 -11.37
N SER A 72 17.92 1.97 -11.38
CA SER A 72 17.48 3.13 -12.15
C SER A 72 18.08 4.43 -11.57
N LEU A 73 18.10 4.58 -10.25
CA LEU A 73 18.72 5.71 -9.56
C LEU A 73 20.24 5.75 -9.76
N ALA A 74 20.90 4.58 -9.77
CA ALA A 74 22.32 4.46 -10.04
C ALA A 74 22.68 4.90 -11.47
N LYS A 75 21.83 4.60 -12.46
CA LYS A 75 21.98 5.11 -13.84
C LYS A 75 21.90 6.63 -13.92
N GLU A 76 21.12 7.27 -13.04
CA GLU A 76 21.08 8.72 -12.87
C GLU A 76 22.28 9.27 -12.09
N LYS A 77 23.26 8.43 -11.70
CA LYS A 77 24.46 8.76 -10.91
C LYS A 77 24.15 9.33 -9.51
N LEU A 78 23.01 8.99 -8.94
CA LEU A 78 22.64 9.39 -7.60
C LEU A 78 23.42 8.57 -6.56
N GLN A 79 23.87 9.24 -5.50
CA GLN A 79 24.75 8.65 -4.48
C GLN A 79 23.90 8.03 -3.36
N LEU A 80 23.55 6.75 -3.54
CA LEU A 80 22.82 5.95 -2.55
C LEU A 80 23.63 4.72 -2.17
N GLU A 81 23.53 4.32 -0.93
CA GLU A 81 24.01 3.05 -0.39
C GLU A 81 22.82 2.34 0.26
N ALA A 82 22.54 1.11 -0.16
CA ALA A 82 21.40 0.34 0.32
C ALA A 82 21.87 -0.87 1.13
N PHE A 83 21.36 -1.01 2.34
CA PHE A 83 21.55 -2.17 3.21
C PHE A 83 20.28 -3.04 3.17
N VAL A 84 20.42 -4.32 2.89
CA VAL A 84 19.31 -5.26 2.81
C VAL A 84 19.36 -6.21 3.98
N PHE A 85 18.23 -6.32 4.69
CA PHE A 85 18.08 -7.18 5.87
C PHE A 85 16.96 -8.19 5.65
N ASP A 86 17.27 -9.47 5.90
CA ASP A 86 16.27 -10.54 5.90
C ASP A 86 15.60 -10.63 7.27
N THR A 87 14.37 -10.13 7.39
CA THR A 87 13.61 -10.16 8.65
C THR A 87 13.25 -11.58 9.11
N ARG A 88 13.52 -12.60 8.28
CA ARG A 88 13.34 -14.03 8.57
C ARG A 88 14.65 -14.79 8.71
N SER A 89 15.76 -14.07 8.93
CA SER A 89 17.03 -14.71 9.22
C SER A 89 16.94 -15.56 10.48
N ALA A 90 17.48 -16.77 10.41
CA ALA A 90 17.67 -17.65 11.58
C ALA A 90 18.94 -17.30 12.37
N LYS A 91 19.86 -16.53 11.76
CA LYS A 91 21.15 -16.17 12.34
C LYS A 91 21.14 -14.84 13.08
N GLU A 92 20.23 -13.94 12.70
CA GLU A 92 20.14 -12.59 13.26
C GLU A 92 18.71 -12.24 13.62
N THR A 93 18.52 -11.75 14.84
CA THR A 93 17.20 -11.23 15.27
C THR A 93 16.91 -9.88 14.62
N LEU A 94 15.64 -9.54 14.47
CA LEU A 94 15.22 -8.22 13.97
C LEU A 94 15.83 -7.09 14.83
N THR A 95 15.91 -7.25 16.15
CA THR A 95 16.53 -6.26 17.04
C THR A 95 17.99 -6.04 16.71
N SER A 96 18.78 -7.11 16.51
CA SER A 96 20.19 -7.00 16.12
C SER A 96 20.36 -6.34 14.74
N GLN A 97 19.47 -6.63 13.80
CA GLN A 97 19.46 -5.97 12.48
C GLN A 97 19.19 -4.47 12.59
N LEU A 98 18.25 -4.08 13.47
CA LEU A 98 17.94 -2.68 13.72
C LEU A 98 19.08 -1.92 14.42
N GLU A 99 19.83 -2.57 15.29
CA GLU A 99 21.06 -2.01 15.87
C GLU A 99 22.12 -1.76 14.79
N LYS A 100 22.39 -2.74 13.94
CA LYS A 100 23.32 -2.60 12.80
C LYS A 100 22.91 -1.46 11.86
N LEU A 101 21.62 -1.38 11.52
CA LEU A 101 21.08 -0.32 10.67
C LEU A 101 21.37 1.08 11.25
N VAL A 102 21.26 1.23 12.57
CA VAL A 102 21.60 2.47 13.26
C VAL A 102 23.10 2.74 13.24
N ASP A 103 23.93 1.73 13.49
CA ASP A 103 25.39 1.84 13.46
C ASP A 103 25.88 2.20 12.05
N ASP A 104 25.25 1.67 11.03
CA ASP A 104 25.49 1.98 9.61
C ASP A 104 24.97 3.37 9.22
N SER A 105 24.29 4.08 10.13
CA SER A 105 23.75 5.42 9.93
C SER A 105 22.71 5.50 8.82
N ALA A 106 21.79 4.52 8.74
CA ALA A 106 20.67 4.57 7.81
C ALA A 106 19.77 5.79 8.08
N GLU A 107 19.38 6.47 7.02
CA GLU A 107 18.59 7.70 7.05
C GLU A 107 17.11 7.45 6.66
N LEU A 108 16.81 6.28 6.10
CA LEU A 108 15.48 5.86 5.66
C LEU A 108 15.36 4.34 5.78
N ILE A 109 14.20 3.87 6.25
CA ILE A 109 13.85 2.46 6.28
C ILE A 109 12.66 2.21 5.35
N LEU A 110 12.81 1.27 4.42
CA LEU A 110 11.74 0.74 3.58
C LEU A 110 11.45 -0.69 4.02
N GLY A 111 10.21 -1.01 4.41
CA GLY A 111 9.93 -2.31 4.98
C GLY A 111 8.67 -2.98 4.44
N TYR A 112 8.81 -4.26 4.11
CA TYR A 112 7.74 -5.24 4.03
C TYR A 112 7.76 -6.05 5.32
N ALA A 113 6.77 -5.84 6.19
CA ALA A 113 6.78 -6.41 7.54
C ALA A 113 5.37 -6.75 8.01
N ASN A 114 5.23 -7.77 8.87
CA ASN A 114 3.98 -8.06 9.55
C ASN A 114 3.68 -7.03 10.68
N PRO A 115 2.52 -7.05 11.34
CA PRO A 115 2.17 -6.06 12.36
C PRO A 115 3.15 -6.00 13.52
N GLU A 116 3.61 -7.14 14.05
CA GLU A 116 4.53 -7.22 15.18
C GLU A 116 5.93 -6.69 14.81
N GLU A 117 6.44 -7.10 13.65
CA GLU A 117 7.70 -6.57 13.12
C GLU A 117 7.61 -5.06 12.87
N SER A 118 6.51 -4.60 12.28
CA SER A 118 6.31 -3.18 11.99
C SER A 118 6.26 -2.34 13.27
N TRP A 119 5.65 -2.85 14.32
CA TRP A 119 5.65 -2.19 15.63
C TRP A 119 7.08 -2.08 16.17
N THR A 120 7.87 -3.13 16.08
CA THR A 120 9.27 -3.17 16.54
C THR A 120 10.14 -2.19 15.74
N ILE A 121 10.03 -2.23 14.40
CA ILE A 121 10.77 -1.33 13.49
C ILE A 121 10.38 0.13 13.76
N ALA A 122 9.09 0.42 13.85
CA ALA A 122 8.58 1.77 14.05
C ALA A 122 9.05 2.38 15.38
N ASN A 123 9.12 1.60 16.45
CA ASN A 123 9.63 2.07 17.74
C ASN A 123 11.15 2.36 17.69
N ALA A 124 11.94 1.50 17.06
CA ALA A 124 13.37 1.74 16.85
C ALA A 124 13.60 2.98 15.97
N ALA A 125 12.87 3.10 14.87
CA ALA A 125 12.90 4.23 13.95
C ALA A 125 12.54 5.56 14.65
N ARG A 126 11.47 5.56 15.46
CA ARG A 126 11.07 6.72 16.29
C ARG A 126 12.17 7.17 17.23
N ALA A 127 12.80 6.23 17.95
CA ALA A 127 13.86 6.53 18.92
C ALA A 127 15.08 7.21 18.26
N LYS A 128 15.32 6.91 16.99
CA LYS A 128 16.45 7.45 16.19
C LYS A 128 16.03 8.55 15.21
N LYS A 129 14.73 8.85 15.14
CA LYS A 129 14.15 9.82 14.20
C LYS A 129 14.45 9.47 12.73
N ILE A 130 14.40 8.18 12.41
CA ILE A 130 14.58 7.66 11.05
C ILE A 130 13.18 7.41 10.45
N PRO A 131 12.85 7.97 9.27
CA PRO A 131 11.60 7.65 8.59
C PRO A 131 11.50 6.14 8.27
N TYR A 132 10.39 5.52 8.67
CA TYR A 132 10.07 4.13 8.35
C TYR A 132 8.84 4.09 7.46
N VAL A 133 9.01 3.65 6.23
CA VAL A 133 7.96 3.45 5.23
C VAL A 133 7.55 1.99 5.20
N ASN A 134 6.32 1.70 5.61
CA ASN A 134 5.73 0.38 5.47
C ASN A 134 4.93 0.29 4.16
N VAL A 135 5.23 -0.73 3.34
CA VAL A 135 4.68 -0.86 1.99
C VAL A 135 3.44 -1.77 1.90
N ASN A 136 3.18 -2.60 2.93
CA ASN A 136 2.21 -3.68 2.82
C ASN A 136 1.08 -3.70 3.86
N LEU A 137 1.27 -3.11 5.05
CA LEU A 137 0.26 -3.20 6.11
C LEU A 137 -1.00 -2.39 5.77
N PRO A 138 -2.19 -2.99 5.93
CA PRO A 138 -3.48 -2.32 5.75
C PRO A 138 -3.99 -1.68 7.05
N ASN A 139 -3.17 -1.59 8.08
CA ASN A 139 -3.49 -0.99 9.38
C ASN A 139 -2.23 -0.45 10.05
N ASP A 140 -2.41 0.34 11.09
CA ASP A 140 -1.33 1.01 11.83
C ASP A 140 -0.56 0.11 12.79
N ALA A 141 -0.88 -1.17 12.88
CA ALA A 141 -0.28 -2.12 13.83
C ALA A 141 -0.31 -1.65 15.31
N GLY A 142 -1.23 -0.75 15.68
CA GLY A 142 -1.29 -0.12 17.01
C GLY A 142 -0.19 0.90 17.26
N ILE A 143 0.50 1.38 16.23
CA ILE A 143 1.52 2.41 16.32
C ILE A 143 0.85 3.77 16.51
N THR A 144 1.22 4.48 17.55
CA THR A 144 0.69 5.79 17.89
C THR A 144 1.81 6.77 18.24
N ALA A 145 1.53 8.07 18.17
CA ALA A 145 2.46 9.15 18.49
C ALA A 145 3.84 8.98 17.82
N ASN A 146 3.86 8.54 16.58
CA ASN A 146 5.08 8.27 15.83
C ASN A 146 5.09 8.98 14.46
N PRO A 147 5.51 10.24 14.38
CA PRO A 147 5.56 11.00 13.13
C PRO A 147 6.62 10.48 12.14
N TRP A 148 7.40 9.47 12.51
CA TRP A 148 8.40 8.85 11.63
C TRP A 148 7.87 7.59 10.94
N PHE A 149 6.65 7.16 11.27
CA PHE A 149 5.99 6.01 10.64
C PHE A 149 5.10 6.47 9.48
N ILE A 150 5.32 5.88 8.30
CA ILE A 150 4.65 6.22 7.05
C ILE A 150 4.05 4.95 6.44
N MET A 151 2.75 4.92 6.24
CA MET A 151 2.02 3.83 5.61
C MET A 151 1.73 4.15 4.15
N MET A 152 2.15 3.29 3.24
CA MET A 152 1.79 3.39 1.82
C MET A 152 0.38 2.86 1.52
N ASN A 153 -0.15 2.02 2.39
CA ASN A 153 -1.55 1.58 2.34
C ASN A 153 -2.46 2.53 3.11
N SER A 154 -3.77 2.33 2.93
CA SER A 154 -4.83 3.06 3.63
C SER A 154 -5.47 2.16 4.67
N THR A 155 -5.90 2.73 5.80
CA THR A 155 -6.64 2.02 6.84
C THR A 155 -8.07 1.71 6.41
N LEU A 156 -8.72 0.78 7.10
CA LEU A 156 -10.12 0.45 6.87
C LEU A 156 -11.04 1.67 7.05
N GLU A 157 -10.75 2.54 8.02
CA GLU A 157 -11.49 3.79 8.21
C GLU A 157 -11.40 4.68 6.97
N THR A 158 -10.21 4.88 6.42
CA THR A 158 -10.00 5.64 5.18
C THR A 158 -10.72 5.00 3.98
N HIS A 159 -10.71 3.67 3.86
CA HIS A 159 -11.47 2.97 2.82
C HIS A 159 -12.97 3.27 2.94
N ILE A 160 -13.54 3.15 4.13
CA ILE A 160 -14.98 3.35 4.35
C ILE A 160 -15.38 4.81 4.12
N GLU A 161 -14.58 5.78 4.57
CA GLU A 161 -14.82 7.19 4.26
C GLU A 161 -14.85 7.47 2.74
N ARG A 162 -13.93 6.86 2.00
CA ARG A 162 -13.87 7.03 0.54
C ARG A 162 -15.00 6.28 -0.16
N ILE A 163 -15.36 5.08 0.28
CA ILE A 163 -16.55 4.33 -0.21
C ILE A 163 -17.80 5.16 0.04
N TYR A 164 -17.96 5.74 1.22
CA TYR A 164 -19.12 6.57 1.55
C TYR A 164 -19.21 7.79 0.63
N LYS A 165 -18.11 8.50 0.39
CA LYS A 165 -18.05 9.64 -0.56
C LYS A 165 -18.33 9.20 -2.00
N TYR A 166 -17.82 8.04 -2.42
CA TYR A 166 -18.11 7.46 -3.73
C TYR A 166 -19.62 7.19 -3.90
N LEU A 167 -20.25 6.60 -2.88
CA LEU A 167 -21.68 6.35 -2.86
C LEU A 167 -22.50 7.64 -2.89
N GLN A 168 -22.10 8.66 -2.15
CA GLN A 168 -22.76 9.98 -2.19
C GLN A 168 -22.68 10.64 -3.58
N LYS A 169 -21.55 10.50 -4.27
CA LYS A 169 -21.35 11.06 -5.61
C LYS A 169 -22.17 10.32 -6.66
N ASN A 170 -22.16 8.98 -6.65
CA ASN A 170 -22.65 8.17 -7.75
C ASN A 170 -24.06 7.59 -7.52
N TYR A 171 -24.49 7.46 -6.26
CA TYR A 171 -25.75 6.79 -5.87
C TYR A 171 -26.56 7.57 -4.81
N PRO A 172 -26.70 8.91 -4.92
CA PRO A 172 -27.26 9.74 -3.84
C PRO A 172 -28.71 9.43 -3.49
N LEU A 173 -29.50 8.91 -4.45
CA LEU A 173 -30.93 8.60 -4.31
C LEU A 173 -31.24 7.11 -4.45
N THR A 174 -30.23 6.28 -4.63
CA THR A 174 -30.37 4.85 -4.80
C THR A 174 -30.51 4.17 -3.43
N PRO A 175 -31.40 3.18 -3.25
CA PRO A 175 -31.42 2.36 -2.04
C PRO A 175 -30.08 1.69 -1.81
N ILE A 176 -29.57 1.79 -0.58
CA ILE A 176 -28.29 1.19 -0.18
C ILE A 176 -28.54 0.22 0.95
N ILE A 177 -28.11 -1.02 0.77
CA ILE A 177 -28.22 -2.08 1.77
C ILE A 177 -26.82 -2.62 2.08
N LEU A 178 -26.40 -2.53 3.33
CA LEU A 178 -25.19 -3.15 3.81
C LEU A 178 -25.52 -4.51 4.40
N PHE A 179 -25.11 -5.56 3.71
CA PHE A 179 -25.19 -6.94 4.18
C PHE A 179 -23.92 -7.29 4.96
N ARG A 180 -24.09 -7.80 6.17
CA ARG A 180 -23.00 -8.21 7.06
C ARG A 180 -23.26 -9.57 7.67
N LYS A 181 -22.23 -10.22 8.14
CA LYS A 181 -22.35 -11.31 9.11
C LYS A 181 -22.24 -10.77 10.53
N LYS A 182 -22.50 -11.59 11.52
CA LYS A 182 -22.25 -11.24 12.94
C LYS A 182 -20.76 -11.28 13.23
N GLY A 183 -20.21 -10.22 13.81
CA GLY A 183 -18.80 -10.17 14.19
C GLY A 183 -18.31 -8.79 14.60
N ARG A 184 -17.23 -8.78 15.38
CA ARG A 184 -16.62 -7.51 15.86
C ARG A 184 -16.11 -6.64 14.72
N THR A 185 -15.50 -7.24 13.69
CA THR A 185 -15.01 -6.51 12.51
C THR A 185 -16.15 -5.85 11.75
N GLU A 186 -17.28 -6.57 11.61
CA GLU A 186 -18.47 -6.07 10.95
C GLU A 186 -19.12 -4.92 11.75
N ASP A 187 -19.09 -5.00 13.08
CA ASP A 187 -19.54 -3.90 13.95
C ASP A 187 -18.67 -2.64 13.77
N ILE A 188 -17.35 -2.81 13.65
CA ILE A 188 -16.41 -1.71 13.36
C ILE A 188 -16.71 -1.11 11.98
N ILE A 189 -16.95 -1.92 10.95
CA ILE A 189 -17.32 -1.45 9.60
C ILE A 189 -18.59 -0.59 9.67
N CYS A 190 -19.64 -1.09 10.33
CA CYS A 190 -20.86 -0.31 10.51
C CYS A 190 -20.63 1.01 11.21
N SER A 191 -19.83 1.01 12.29
CA SER A 191 -19.50 2.21 13.06
C SER A 191 -18.78 3.26 12.20
N TYR A 192 -17.87 2.85 11.30
CA TYR A 192 -17.19 3.78 10.38
C TYR A 192 -18.14 4.36 9.33
N PHE A 193 -19.10 3.58 8.81
CA PHE A 193 -20.17 4.15 7.94
C PHE A 193 -21.03 5.15 8.67
N GLU A 194 -21.43 4.89 9.92
CA GLU A 194 -22.19 5.82 10.76
C GLU A 194 -21.38 7.09 11.07
N GLN A 195 -20.08 6.95 11.33
CA GLN A 195 -19.19 8.08 11.56
C GLN A 195 -19.03 8.92 10.29
N ALA A 196 -18.87 8.30 9.12
CA ALA A 196 -18.83 8.99 7.84
C ALA A 196 -20.13 9.76 7.56
N ALA A 197 -21.29 9.18 7.92
CA ALA A 197 -22.59 9.85 7.83
C ALA A 197 -22.70 11.07 8.76
N LYS A 198 -22.15 11.01 9.97
CA LYS A 198 -22.14 12.13 10.92
C LYS A 198 -21.19 13.26 10.51
N ASN A 199 -20.07 12.90 9.85
CA ASN A 199 -19.01 13.83 9.49
C ASN A 199 -19.19 14.45 8.09
N THR A 200 -20.20 14.03 7.31
CA THR A 200 -20.42 14.58 5.98
C THR A 200 -21.07 15.99 6.06
N ALA A 201 -20.58 16.89 5.21
CA ALA A 201 -21.22 18.20 5.02
C ALA A 201 -22.45 18.15 4.08
N SER A 202 -22.60 17.04 3.34
CA SER A 202 -23.73 16.79 2.43
C SER A 202 -24.87 16.08 3.16
N VAL A 203 -26.00 15.86 2.43
CA VAL A 203 -27.08 15.02 2.96
C VAL A 203 -26.56 13.60 3.24
N PRO A 204 -26.70 13.10 4.47
CA PRO A 204 -26.27 11.74 4.80
C PRO A 204 -27.02 10.68 3.97
N LEU A 205 -26.28 9.63 3.56
CA LEU A 205 -26.89 8.47 2.91
C LEU A 205 -27.74 7.68 3.89
N LYS A 206 -28.89 7.20 3.42
CA LYS A 206 -29.72 6.26 4.16
C LYS A 206 -29.27 4.83 3.84
N ILE A 207 -28.50 4.23 4.73
CA ILE A 207 -28.02 2.85 4.62
C ILE A 207 -28.88 1.94 5.49
N THR A 208 -29.40 0.86 4.91
CA THR A 208 -30.10 -0.21 5.64
C THR A 208 -29.12 -1.31 5.98
N TYR A 209 -28.97 -1.61 7.25
CA TYR A 209 -28.06 -2.68 7.72
C TYR A 209 -28.86 -3.99 7.87
N VAL A 210 -28.35 -5.05 7.25
CA VAL A 210 -28.98 -6.39 7.27
C VAL A 210 -27.93 -7.41 7.71
N GLU A 211 -28.19 -8.09 8.80
CA GLU A 211 -27.38 -9.23 9.25
C GLU A 211 -27.87 -10.50 8.55
N LEU A 212 -26.95 -11.22 7.91
CA LEU A 212 -27.17 -12.46 7.21
C LEU A 212 -26.52 -13.62 7.95
N THR A 213 -27.04 -14.83 7.73
CA THR A 213 -26.34 -16.06 8.09
C THR A 213 -25.10 -16.26 7.18
N ASP A 214 -24.14 -17.07 7.63
CA ASP A 214 -22.92 -17.35 6.86
C ASP A 214 -23.19 -18.02 5.51
N SER A 215 -24.33 -18.69 5.36
CA SER A 215 -24.74 -19.35 4.11
C SER A 215 -25.25 -18.39 3.04
N VAL A 216 -25.60 -17.14 3.43
CA VAL A 216 -26.12 -16.09 2.52
C VAL A 216 -27.27 -16.61 1.62
N PRO A 217 -28.39 -17.05 2.16
CA PRO A 217 -29.44 -17.63 1.33
C PRO A 217 -30.14 -16.58 0.47
N VAL A 218 -30.43 -16.92 -0.79
CA VAL A 218 -31.07 -16.00 -1.76
C VAL A 218 -32.40 -15.45 -1.23
N SER A 219 -33.19 -16.27 -0.48
CA SER A 219 -34.44 -15.81 0.08
C SER A 219 -34.32 -14.65 1.08
N GLU A 220 -33.24 -14.62 1.85
CA GLU A 220 -32.95 -13.48 2.74
C GLU A 220 -32.62 -12.21 1.93
N LEU A 221 -31.85 -12.34 0.83
CA LEU A 221 -31.50 -11.22 -0.05
C LEU A 221 -32.76 -10.67 -0.73
N THR A 222 -33.54 -11.52 -1.41
CA THR A 222 -34.72 -11.10 -2.18
C THR A 222 -35.81 -10.48 -1.30
N SER A 223 -35.90 -10.87 -0.02
CA SER A 223 -36.83 -10.27 0.95
C SER A 223 -36.54 -8.76 1.22
N LYS A 224 -35.34 -8.27 0.86
CA LYS A 224 -34.89 -6.90 1.09
C LYS A 224 -34.73 -6.09 -0.20
N LEU A 225 -34.85 -6.74 -1.36
CA LEU A 225 -34.61 -6.14 -2.68
C LEU A 225 -35.94 -5.87 -3.39
N ASP A 226 -35.92 -4.86 -4.24
CA ASP A 226 -37.04 -4.50 -5.14
C ASP A 226 -36.62 -4.77 -6.58
N SER A 227 -37.36 -5.63 -7.28
CA SER A 227 -37.08 -5.99 -8.67
C SER A 227 -37.24 -4.85 -9.68
N ASN A 228 -37.99 -3.80 -9.30
CA ASN A 228 -38.26 -2.64 -10.14
C ASN A 228 -37.29 -1.49 -9.88
N ARG A 229 -36.34 -1.65 -8.94
CA ARG A 229 -35.49 -0.56 -8.48
C ARG A 229 -34.05 -1.01 -8.36
N HIS A 230 -33.13 -0.24 -8.98
CA HIS A 230 -31.71 -0.46 -8.78
C HIS A 230 -31.34 -0.32 -7.30
N THR A 231 -30.61 -1.29 -6.75
CA THR A 231 -30.15 -1.30 -5.36
C THR A 231 -28.63 -1.47 -5.32
N VAL A 232 -27.96 -0.64 -4.51
CA VAL A 232 -26.54 -0.81 -4.19
C VAL A 232 -26.44 -1.69 -2.95
N CYS A 233 -25.77 -2.82 -3.10
CA CYS A 233 -25.45 -3.76 -2.03
C CYS A 233 -24.00 -3.55 -1.57
N ILE A 234 -23.76 -3.43 -0.27
CA ILE A 234 -22.42 -3.33 0.30
C ILE A 234 -22.12 -4.66 1.01
N ALA A 235 -20.99 -5.29 0.70
CA ALA A 235 -20.46 -6.43 1.45
C ALA A 235 -19.77 -5.93 2.72
N GLY A 236 -20.49 -5.80 3.83
CA GLY A 236 -20.03 -5.22 5.09
C GLY A 236 -19.17 -6.16 5.93
N SER A 237 -18.21 -6.87 5.32
CA SER A 237 -17.26 -7.77 5.98
C SER A 237 -15.92 -7.80 5.25
N LEU A 238 -14.82 -8.02 5.99
CA LEU A 238 -13.49 -8.29 5.44
C LEU A 238 -13.28 -9.79 5.14
N ASP A 239 -14.24 -10.65 5.49
CA ASP A 239 -14.19 -12.07 5.21
C ASP A 239 -14.41 -12.32 3.71
N GLU A 240 -13.36 -12.83 3.04
CA GLU A 240 -13.37 -13.10 1.60
C GLU A 240 -14.42 -14.16 1.22
N ASP A 241 -14.63 -15.18 2.07
CA ASP A 241 -15.61 -16.23 1.80
C ASP A 241 -17.04 -15.70 1.90
N PHE A 242 -17.32 -14.84 2.87
CA PHE A 242 -18.61 -14.13 2.94
C PHE A 242 -18.80 -13.24 1.71
N GLY A 243 -17.78 -12.44 1.35
CA GLY A 243 -17.82 -11.57 0.16
C GLY A 243 -18.06 -12.35 -1.14
N ARG A 244 -17.36 -13.48 -1.31
CA ARG A 244 -17.51 -14.38 -2.46
C ARG A 244 -18.93 -14.94 -2.55
N ARG A 245 -19.45 -15.51 -1.45
CA ARG A 245 -20.82 -16.06 -1.40
C ARG A 245 -21.87 -14.99 -1.68
N LEU A 246 -21.76 -13.83 -1.05
CA LEU A 246 -22.69 -12.72 -1.29
C LEU A 246 -22.68 -12.32 -2.78
N GLY A 247 -21.50 -12.16 -3.38
CA GLY A 247 -21.36 -11.83 -4.79
C GLY A 247 -22.00 -12.88 -5.71
N GLN A 248 -21.75 -14.17 -5.47
CA GLN A 248 -22.36 -15.27 -6.23
C GLN A 248 -23.88 -15.29 -6.13
N GLN A 249 -24.43 -15.11 -4.94
CA GLN A 249 -25.88 -15.09 -4.73
C GLN A 249 -26.53 -13.86 -5.38
N LEU A 250 -25.91 -12.67 -5.26
CA LEU A 250 -26.40 -11.47 -5.96
C LEU A 250 -26.32 -11.62 -7.48
N ALA A 251 -25.25 -12.23 -8.01
CA ALA A 251 -25.11 -12.50 -9.45
C ALA A 251 -26.22 -13.45 -9.95
N SER A 252 -26.58 -14.47 -9.15
CA SER A 252 -27.61 -15.44 -9.54
C SER A 252 -29.00 -14.81 -9.76
N ILE A 253 -29.27 -13.68 -9.10
CA ILE A 253 -30.55 -12.94 -9.19
C ILE A 253 -30.45 -11.64 -10.00
N SER A 254 -29.25 -11.27 -10.51
CA SER A 254 -29.00 -10.00 -11.17
C SER A 254 -29.86 -9.74 -12.42
N LYS A 255 -30.39 -10.78 -13.07
CA LYS A 255 -31.32 -10.67 -14.18
C LYS A 255 -32.71 -10.14 -13.77
N SER A 256 -33.12 -10.44 -12.53
CA SER A 256 -34.43 -10.05 -11.99
C SER A 256 -34.36 -8.82 -11.08
N TYR A 257 -33.20 -8.56 -10.53
CA TYR A 257 -32.94 -7.43 -9.64
C TYR A 257 -31.77 -6.60 -10.18
N PRO A 258 -31.95 -5.34 -10.54
CA PRO A 258 -30.85 -4.47 -10.95
C PRO A 258 -29.96 -4.15 -9.73
N LEU A 259 -28.69 -4.61 -9.74
CA LEU A 259 -27.82 -4.57 -8.57
C LEU A 259 -26.42 -4.06 -8.92
N THR A 260 -25.80 -3.35 -7.98
CA THR A 260 -24.35 -3.12 -7.91
C THR A 260 -23.84 -3.59 -6.56
N LEU A 261 -22.74 -4.34 -6.55
CA LEU A 261 -22.09 -4.77 -5.31
C LEU A 261 -20.87 -3.91 -5.03
N ILE A 262 -20.83 -3.31 -3.85
CA ILE A 262 -19.66 -2.60 -3.33
C ILE A 262 -18.92 -3.54 -2.36
N GLY A 263 -17.67 -3.86 -2.67
CA GLY A 263 -16.81 -4.71 -1.85
C GLY A 263 -15.94 -3.92 -0.88
N MET A 264 -15.55 -4.58 0.21
CA MET A 264 -14.48 -4.10 1.09
C MET A 264 -13.10 -4.29 0.42
N PRO A 265 -12.02 -3.70 0.97
CA PRO A 265 -10.67 -3.78 0.36
C PRO A 265 -10.19 -5.22 0.06
N THR A 266 -10.64 -6.21 0.83
CA THR A 266 -10.30 -7.62 0.61
C THR A 266 -10.82 -8.19 -0.73
N PHE A 267 -11.74 -7.49 -1.42
CA PHE A 267 -12.18 -7.86 -2.76
C PHE A 267 -11.06 -7.83 -3.80
N ASP A 268 -9.98 -7.10 -3.52
CA ASP A 268 -8.77 -7.13 -4.35
C ASP A 268 -8.18 -8.56 -4.47
N ASN A 269 -8.32 -9.37 -3.42
CA ASN A 269 -7.89 -10.77 -3.41
C ASN A 269 -8.84 -11.71 -4.19
N LEU A 270 -10.09 -11.29 -4.44
CA LEU A 270 -11.12 -12.07 -5.14
C LEU A 270 -11.14 -11.84 -6.66
N THR A 271 -10.21 -11.10 -7.19
CA THR A 271 -10.19 -10.71 -8.62
C THR A 271 -10.21 -11.91 -9.57
N ARG A 272 -9.59 -13.03 -9.19
CA ARG A 272 -9.62 -14.28 -9.96
C ARG A 272 -11.00 -14.95 -9.91
N ASP A 273 -11.67 -14.89 -8.75
CA ASP A 273 -13.02 -15.45 -8.59
C ASP A 273 -14.03 -14.72 -9.48
N PHE A 274 -13.90 -13.39 -9.62
CA PHE A 274 -14.79 -12.57 -10.45
C PHE A 274 -14.74 -12.91 -11.95
N THR A 275 -13.70 -13.59 -12.42
CA THR A 275 -13.65 -14.10 -13.80
C THR A 275 -14.54 -15.33 -14.01
N SER A 276 -15.02 -15.95 -12.91
CA SER A 276 -15.91 -17.12 -12.98
C SER A 276 -17.30 -16.77 -13.52
N PRO A 277 -17.93 -17.66 -14.30
CA PRO A 277 -19.31 -17.50 -14.75
C PRO A 277 -20.33 -17.25 -13.63
N GLN A 278 -20.00 -17.60 -12.38
CA GLN A 278 -20.84 -17.40 -11.21
C GLN A 278 -21.06 -15.93 -10.83
N PHE A 279 -20.21 -15.01 -11.35
CA PHE A 279 -20.34 -13.57 -11.14
C PHE A 279 -20.89 -12.81 -12.36
N LYS A 280 -21.27 -13.54 -13.42
CA LYS A 280 -21.75 -12.94 -14.65
C LYS A 280 -22.98 -12.07 -14.45
N GLY A 281 -22.98 -10.89 -15.02
CA GLY A 281 -24.09 -9.92 -14.99
C GLY A 281 -24.17 -9.07 -13.73
N LEU A 282 -23.27 -9.26 -12.75
CA LEU A 282 -23.17 -8.42 -11.57
C LEU A 282 -22.05 -7.39 -11.76
N GLU A 283 -22.36 -6.12 -11.53
CA GLU A 283 -21.35 -5.06 -11.40
C GLU A 283 -20.77 -5.10 -9.99
N ILE A 284 -19.44 -5.23 -9.87
CA ILE A 284 -18.72 -5.28 -8.61
C ILE A 284 -17.73 -4.11 -8.57
N ILE A 285 -17.77 -3.31 -7.50
CA ILE A 285 -16.87 -2.16 -7.32
C ILE A 285 -16.21 -2.28 -5.94
N TYR A 286 -14.92 -2.06 -5.87
CA TYR A 286 -14.19 -2.01 -4.60
C TYR A 286 -13.10 -0.95 -4.61
N SER A 287 -12.62 -0.56 -3.44
CA SER A 287 -11.56 0.42 -3.29
C SER A 287 -10.22 -0.26 -3.00
N THR A 288 -9.15 0.23 -3.64
CA THR A 288 -7.78 -0.24 -3.41
C THR A 288 -6.82 0.95 -3.30
N PRO A 289 -5.81 0.90 -2.42
CA PRO A 289 -4.77 1.93 -2.36
C PRO A 289 -3.77 1.78 -3.51
N PHE A 290 -3.83 0.66 -4.26
CA PHE A 290 -2.91 0.38 -5.34
C PHE A 290 -3.65 -0.09 -6.61
N TYR A 291 -3.64 0.76 -7.62
CA TYR A 291 -4.11 0.40 -8.96
C TYR A 291 -3.11 0.92 -9.98
N ASN A 292 -2.53 0.00 -10.75
CA ASN A 292 -1.62 0.29 -11.85
C ASN A 292 -2.15 -0.32 -13.14
N SER A 293 -2.51 0.52 -14.11
CA SER A 293 -2.97 0.09 -15.44
C SER A 293 -1.86 -0.54 -16.29
N ARG A 294 -0.59 -0.38 -15.87
CA ARG A 294 0.61 -0.87 -16.55
C ARG A 294 0.78 -0.33 -17.97
N THR A 295 0.21 0.84 -18.26
CA THR A 295 0.29 1.48 -19.57
C THR A 295 1.37 2.55 -19.65
N ASP A 296 1.92 2.97 -18.53
CA ASP A 296 3.04 3.90 -18.46
C ASP A 296 4.38 3.23 -18.83
N LYS A 297 5.35 4.06 -19.20
CA LYS A 297 6.65 3.61 -19.68
C LYS A 297 7.41 2.77 -18.65
N VAL A 298 7.43 3.19 -17.38
CA VAL A 298 8.17 2.51 -16.32
C VAL A 298 7.57 1.12 -16.05
N SER A 299 6.23 1.03 -15.99
CA SER A 299 5.54 -0.26 -15.85
C SER A 299 5.82 -1.20 -17.01
N GLN A 300 5.92 -0.67 -18.25
CA GLN A 300 6.27 -1.46 -19.41
C GLN A 300 7.72 -1.97 -19.34
N GLU A 301 8.68 -1.10 -18.99
CA GLU A 301 10.09 -1.46 -18.83
C GLU A 301 10.28 -2.56 -17.76
N ILE A 302 9.61 -2.46 -16.61
CA ILE A 302 9.62 -3.49 -15.56
C ILE A 302 9.01 -4.79 -16.10
N THR A 303 7.89 -4.70 -16.80
CA THR A 303 7.22 -5.87 -17.39
C THR A 303 8.10 -6.57 -18.41
N ASP A 304 8.78 -5.83 -19.28
CA ASP A 304 9.70 -6.36 -20.29
C ASP A 304 10.93 -7.00 -19.63
N TYR A 305 11.46 -6.39 -18.56
CA TYR A 305 12.55 -6.98 -17.79
C TYR A 305 12.13 -8.33 -17.19
N PHE A 306 10.97 -8.41 -16.54
CA PHE A 306 10.47 -9.65 -15.97
C PHE A 306 10.21 -10.73 -17.02
N ASN A 307 9.59 -10.35 -18.15
CA ASN A 307 9.32 -11.30 -19.25
C ASN A 307 10.61 -11.86 -19.86
N THR A 308 11.65 -11.03 -20.02
CA THR A 308 12.87 -11.41 -20.74
C THR A 308 13.97 -12.00 -19.85
N ARG A 309 14.03 -11.60 -18.58
CA ARG A 309 15.09 -11.99 -17.64
C ARG A 309 14.62 -13.01 -16.60
N MET A 310 13.40 -12.84 -16.11
CA MET A 310 12.84 -13.67 -15.04
C MET A 310 11.86 -14.72 -15.57
N TYR A 311 11.49 -14.66 -16.86
CA TYR A 311 10.47 -15.53 -17.48
C TYR A 311 9.14 -15.54 -16.69
N ALA A 312 8.80 -14.42 -16.10
CA ALA A 312 7.67 -14.22 -15.19
C ALA A 312 6.93 -12.91 -15.50
N ARG A 313 5.79 -12.70 -14.86
CA ARG A 313 5.09 -11.43 -14.86
C ARG A 313 5.31 -10.73 -13.52
N PRO A 314 5.66 -9.44 -13.49
CA PRO A 314 5.80 -8.72 -12.24
C PRO A 314 4.45 -8.65 -11.52
N SER A 315 4.45 -8.91 -10.22
CA SER A 315 3.28 -8.71 -9.38
C SER A 315 3.08 -7.23 -9.04
N ASP A 316 1.99 -6.91 -8.36
CA ASP A 316 1.77 -5.56 -7.82
C ASP A 316 2.76 -5.25 -6.69
N MET A 317 3.32 -6.27 -6.02
CA MET A 317 4.33 -6.07 -4.99
C MET A 317 5.67 -5.62 -5.57
N VAL A 318 6.06 -6.11 -6.75
CA VAL A 318 7.22 -5.60 -7.51
C VAL A 318 7.04 -4.11 -7.81
N MET A 319 5.86 -3.73 -8.32
CA MET A 319 5.56 -2.32 -8.62
C MET A 319 5.59 -1.45 -7.37
N ARG A 320 5.05 -1.93 -6.24
CA ARG A 320 5.09 -1.23 -4.95
C ARG A 320 6.52 -1.09 -4.41
N GLY A 321 7.34 -2.13 -4.55
CA GLY A 321 8.76 -2.09 -4.18
C GLY A 321 9.51 -1.03 -4.96
N TYR A 322 9.30 -1.01 -6.28
CA TYR A 322 9.87 0.01 -7.15
C TYR A 322 9.43 1.43 -6.75
N GLU A 323 8.12 1.64 -6.62
CA GLU A 323 7.54 2.95 -6.24
C GLU A 323 8.09 3.45 -4.90
N ALA A 324 8.15 2.57 -3.90
CA ALA A 324 8.66 2.90 -2.58
C ALA A 324 10.14 3.31 -2.64
N ALA A 325 10.98 2.47 -3.24
CA ALA A 325 12.41 2.72 -3.30
C ALA A 325 12.73 3.96 -4.15
N TRP A 326 12.11 4.10 -5.32
CA TRP A 326 12.29 5.28 -6.17
C TRP A 326 11.87 6.57 -5.46
N ARG A 327 10.62 6.64 -5.05
CA ARG A 327 10.02 7.85 -4.50
C ARG A 327 10.72 8.32 -3.23
N PHE A 328 10.86 7.42 -2.25
CA PHE A 328 11.41 7.83 -0.95
C PHE A 328 12.92 8.06 -1.00
N SER A 329 13.65 7.40 -1.90
CA SER A 329 15.05 7.74 -2.15
C SER A 329 15.20 9.12 -2.78
N LYS A 330 14.37 9.49 -3.76
CA LYS A 330 14.35 10.83 -4.35
C LYS A 330 14.01 11.90 -3.30
N LEU A 331 13.02 11.64 -2.45
CA LEU A 331 12.67 12.54 -1.35
C LEU A 331 13.82 12.69 -0.35
N LEU A 332 14.53 11.60 -0.03
CA LEU A 332 15.70 11.65 0.84
C LEU A 332 16.84 12.47 0.22
N LEU A 333 17.12 12.27 -1.05
CA LEU A 333 18.16 13.00 -1.78
C LEU A 333 17.88 14.51 -1.87
N GLU A 334 16.61 14.90 -2.02
CA GLU A 334 16.20 16.29 -2.17
C GLU A 334 16.04 16.99 -0.81
N TYR A 335 15.45 16.32 0.18
CA TYR A 335 15.05 16.95 1.44
C TYR A 335 15.85 16.46 2.67
N GLY A 336 16.69 15.44 2.52
CA GLY A 336 17.51 14.91 3.62
C GLY A 336 16.67 14.61 4.87
N LYS A 337 17.02 15.21 6.00
CA LYS A 337 16.33 15.03 7.29
C LYS A 337 14.90 15.58 7.31
N ASP A 338 14.53 16.45 6.38
CA ASP A 338 13.19 17.03 6.28
C ASP A 338 12.22 16.20 5.42
N ILE A 339 12.61 14.97 5.07
CA ILE A 339 11.79 14.04 4.26
C ILE A 339 10.37 13.89 4.80
N VAL A 340 10.19 13.75 6.10
CA VAL A 340 8.86 13.56 6.72
C VAL A 340 7.93 14.74 6.45
N SER A 341 8.44 15.96 6.50
CA SER A 341 7.66 17.17 6.18
C SER A 341 7.31 17.30 4.71
N ASN A 342 7.97 16.53 3.85
CA ASN A 342 7.83 16.56 2.40
C ASN A 342 7.23 15.29 1.79
N VAL A 343 6.75 14.34 2.61
CA VAL A 343 6.22 13.05 2.12
C VAL A 343 5.02 13.17 1.18
N ASN A 344 4.30 14.30 1.20
CA ASN A 344 3.16 14.54 0.32
C ASN A 344 3.54 15.20 -1.01
N ARG A 345 4.82 15.47 -1.26
CA ARG A 345 5.29 15.98 -2.55
C ARG A 345 5.06 14.96 -3.66
N LYS A 346 4.62 15.42 -4.83
CA LYS A 346 4.14 14.58 -5.94
C LYS A 346 5.14 14.49 -7.10
N GLU A 347 6.19 15.31 -7.08
CA GLU A 347 7.20 15.36 -8.13
C GLU A 347 7.95 14.05 -8.37
N PHE A 348 7.92 13.13 -7.40
CA PHE A 348 8.56 11.82 -7.48
C PHE A 348 7.57 10.65 -7.56
N ASP A 349 6.29 10.94 -7.83
CA ASP A 349 5.30 9.90 -8.11
C ASP A 349 5.66 9.16 -9.40
N VAL A 350 5.52 7.83 -9.42
CA VAL A 350 5.93 6.98 -10.56
C VAL A 350 4.71 6.48 -11.33
N PHE A 351 3.91 5.61 -10.72
CA PHE A 351 2.77 4.97 -11.38
C PHE A 351 1.46 5.70 -11.12
N ARG A 352 1.38 6.42 -10.03
CA ARG A 352 0.15 7.02 -9.51
C ARG A 352 0.47 8.14 -8.53
N VAL A 353 -0.51 8.97 -8.28
CA VAL A 353 -0.42 9.99 -7.23
C VAL A 353 -0.64 9.33 -5.88
N LEU A 354 0.33 9.46 -4.98
CA LEU A 354 0.16 9.16 -3.56
C LEU A 354 -0.30 10.43 -2.83
N ASP A 355 -1.17 10.27 -1.84
CA ASP A 355 -1.65 11.35 -0.98
C ASP A 355 -1.36 11.00 0.48
N ILE A 356 -0.09 11.12 0.87
CA ILE A 356 0.37 10.78 2.21
C ILE A 356 0.11 11.95 3.15
N GLN A 357 -0.82 11.78 4.08
CA GLN A 357 -1.28 12.81 5.00
C GLN A 357 -1.00 12.41 6.46
N PRO A 358 -0.76 13.37 7.37
CA PRO A 358 -0.67 13.08 8.79
C PRO A 358 -2.03 12.64 9.33
N VAL A 359 -2.03 11.57 10.11
CA VAL A 359 -3.13 11.21 10.99
C VAL A 359 -2.90 11.91 12.32
N VAL A 360 -3.82 12.77 12.70
CA VAL A 360 -3.66 13.65 13.87
C VAL A 360 -4.61 13.22 14.98
N ASN A 361 -4.08 13.07 16.17
CA ASN A 361 -4.88 12.89 17.38
C ASN A 361 -5.71 14.15 17.66
N LYS A 362 -7.02 14.02 17.59
CA LYS A 362 -7.94 15.18 17.74
C LYS A 362 -7.93 15.82 19.14
N GLN A 363 -7.49 15.07 20.16
CA GLN A 363 -7.45 15.56 21.55
C GLN A 363 -6.14 16.30 21.85
N THR A 364 -5.01 15.78 21.34
CA THR A 364 -3.67 16.30 21.64
C THR A 364 -3.09 17.18 20.54
N GLY A 365 -3.63 17.11 19.32
CA GLY A 365 -3.08 17.80 18.14
C GLY A 365 -1.77 17.19 17.61
N THR A 366 -1.32 16.07 18.19
CA THR A 366 -0.05 15.41 17.79
C THR A 366 -0.26 14.49 16.59
N THR A 367 0.76 14.38 15.74
CA THR A 367 0.77 13.41 14.64
C THR A 367 0.95 12.00 15.18
N GLU A 368 -0.01 11.12 14.90
CA GLU A 368 0.05 9.70 15.24
C GLU A 368 0.99 8.95 14.28
N TYR A 369 0.80 9.15 12.98
CA TYR A 369 1.61 8.61 11.88
C TYR A 369 1.21 9.30 10.57
N TYR A 370 1.84 8.90 9.47
CA TYR A 370 1.42 9.31 8.11
C TYR A 370 0.79 8.14 7.36
N GLU A 371 -0.26 8.42 6.60
CA GLU A 371 -1.05 7.43 5.87
C GLU A 371 -1.36 7.89 4.46
N ASN A 372 -1.31 7.00 3.48
CA ASN A 372 -1.82 7.27 2.15
C ASN A 372 -3.36 7.35 2.16
N LYS A 373 -3.91 8.53 1.88
CA LYS A 373 -5.36 8.78 1.81
C LYS A 373 -5.92 8.63 0.40
N LYS A 374 -5.08 8.39 -0.61
CA LYS A 374 -5.53 8.17 -1.98
C LYS A 374 -5.99 6.73 -2.16
N LEU A 375 -7.22 6.59 -2.62
CA LEU A 375 -7.80 5.31 -3.03
C LEU A 375 -8.32 5.40 -4.45
N PHE A 376 -8.22 4.30 -5.15
CA PHE A 376 -8.77 4.07 -6.48
C PHE A 376 -9.98 3.16 -6.35
N PHE A 377 -10.99 3.36 -7.19
CA PHE A 377 -12.10 2.42 -7.32
C PHE A 377 -11.88 1.57 -8.56
N VAL A 378 -12.04 0.27 -8.40
CA VAL A 378 -11.93 -0.71 -9.47
C VAL A 378 -13.29 -1.34 -9.68
N LYS A 379 -13.72 -1.36 -10.94
CA LYS A 379 -14.96 -1.99 -11.35
C LYS A 379 -14.71 -3.25 -12.16
N TRP A 380 -15.39 -4.31 -11.77
CA TRP A 380 -15.49 -5.56 -12.48
C TRP A 380 -16.89 -5.76 -13.03
N GLN A 381 -16.99 -6.13 -14.30
CA GLN A 381 -18.23 -6.50 -14.93
C GLN A 381 -17.94 -7.42 -16.13
N ASP A 382 -18.50 -8.64 -16.14
CA ASP A 382 -18.40 -9.60 -17.24
C ASP A 382 -16.96 -9.86 -17.73
N GLY A 383 -16.01 -9.96 -16.80
CA GLY A 383 -14.58 -10.19 -17.08
C GLY A 383 -13.79 -8.95 -17.46
N ILE A 384 -14.43 -7.77 -17.52
CA ILE A 384 -13.76 -6.50 -17.80
C ILE A 384 -13.45 -5.81 -16.46
N ILE A 385 -12.19 -5.40 -16.31
CA ILE A 385 -11.70 -4.61 -15.17
C ILE A 385 -11.34 -3.21 -15.64
N LYS A 386 -11.74 -2.19 -14.88
CA LYS A 386 -11.34 -0.79 -15.12
C LYS A 386 -11.34 0.03 -13.84
N GLY A 387 -10.45 1.02 -13.80
CA GLY A 387 -10.54 2.10 -12.81
C GLY A 387 -11.78 2.96 -13.05
N VAL A 388 -12.47 3.36 -11.97
CA VAL A 388 -13.61 4.28 -11.97
C VAL A 388 -13.43 5.30 -10.85
N ASP A 389 -13.78 6.58 -11.11
CA ASP A 389 -13.64 7.69 -10.15
C ASP A 389 -15.02 8.18 -9.63
#